data_a6f66d5e8764431649553c9f02a489a1
#
_entry.id   a6f66d5e8764431649553c9f02a489a1
#
_cell.length_a   1.000
_cell.length_b   1.000
_cell.length_c   1.000
_cell.angle_alpha   90.00
_cell.angle_beta   90.00
_cell.angle_gamma   90.00
#
_symmetry.space_group_name_H-M   'P 1'
#
loop_
_entity.id
_entity.type
_entity.pdbx_description
1 polymer ?
#
loop_
_entity_poly.entity_id
_entity_poly.type
_entity_poly.pdbx_seq_one_letter_code
_entity_poly.pdbx_strand_id
1 'polypeptide(L)'
;FKHEILIYGFCDEDQTFYTIAYNRHQDYMPQRIPMNVLYKAFIRNRIEHFFKFYPLKVVESYHFDAFDVHQIKRDIDQYLNPKQDNKGYKAFEKLKRNVLQGGEMKNDIDLRSFRTLRDRSQIFLLIQKYFQVSSEFNQLLYDNLQLCRNTFGIVIKYNMTKDNVLFQRINENLNAISQMEIKILIQLKDAL
;
A
#
# COMPACT_ATOMS: atom_id res chain seq x y z
N PHE A 1 14.69 4.80 -8.07
CA PHE A 1 13.63 4.04 -7.38
C PHE A 1 14.12 2.61 -7.20
N LYS A 2 14.18 2.12 -5.96
CA LYS A 2 14.43 0.70 -5.69
C LYS A 2 13.09 -0.02 -5.77
N HIS A 3 12.97 -0.99 -6.67
CA HIS A 3 11.82 -1.86 -6.75
C HIS A 3 12.26 -3.28 -6.47
N GLU A 4 11.52 -3.95 -5.62
CA GLU A 4 11.67 -5.39 -5.40
C GLU A 4 10.88 -6.14 -6.46
N ILE A 5 11.50 -7.17 -7.01
CA ILE A 5 10.86 -8.10 -7.95
C ILE A 5 10.96 -9.49 -7.34
N LEU A 6 9.82 -10.13 -7.16
CA LEU A 6 9.78 -11.54 -6.81
C LEU A 6 9.80 -12.37 -8.09
N ILE A 7 10.82 -13.18 -8.30
CA ILE A 7 10.89 -14.16 -9.39
C ILE A 7 10.49 -15.51 -8.80
N TYR A 8 9.42 -16.12 -9.33
CA TYR A 8 8.91 -17.39 -8.81
C TYR A 8 8.89 -18.52 -9.85
N GLY A 9 9.34 -18.27 -11.05
CA GLY A 9 9.43 -19.28 -12.10
C GLY A 9 10.11 -18.78 -13.35
N PHE A 10 10.46 -19.72 -14.23
CA PHE A 10 11.04 -19.47 -15.55
C PHE A 10 10.41 -20.41 -16.57
N CYS A 11 10.15 -19.92 -17.76
CA CYS A 11 9.69 -20.68 -18.91
C CYS A 11 10.82 -20.79 -19.94
N ASP A 12 11.30 -22.02 -20.18
CA ASP A 12 12.40 -22.27 -21.13
C ASP A 12 11.97 -22.04 -22.58
N GLU A 13 10.70 -22.31 -22.90
CA GLU A 13 10.19 -22.23 -24.26
C GLU A 13 10.22 -20.80 -24.83
N ASP A 14 9.76 -19.83 -24.05
CA ASP A 14 9.69 -18.43 -24.47
C ASP A 14 10.74 -17.53 -23.77
N GLN A 15 11.65 -18.13 -22.99
CA GLN A 15 12.73 -17.46 -22.26
C GLN A 15 12.20 -16.30 -21.41
N THR A 16 11.11 -16.54 -20.68
CA THR A 16 10.47 -15.53 -19.79
C THR A 16 10.50 -15.95 -18.33
N PHE A 17 10.67 -14.95 -17.45
CA PHE A 17 10.52 -15.09 -16.03
C PHE A 17 9.08 -14.81 -15.59
N TYR A 18 8.52 -15.66 -14.74
CA TYR A 18 7.32 -15.38 -13.99
C TYR A 18 7.69 -14.54 -12.78
N THR A 19 7.13 -13.35 -12.69
CA THR A 19 7.49 -12.38 -11.66
C THR A 19 6.25 -11.76 -11.04
N ILE A 20 6.40 -11.28 -9.80
CA ILE A 20 5.48 -10.31 -9.22
C ILE A 20 6.26 -9.01 -9.08
N ALA A 21 5.81 -7.98 -9.76
CA ALA A 21 6.48 -6.70 -9.81
C ALA A 21 5.48 -5.56 -10.04
N TYR A 22 5.94 -4.33 -9.88
CA TYR A 22 5.14 -3.16 -10.23
C TYR A 22 5.05 -2.99 -11.74
N ASN A 23 3.83 -2.86 -12.26
CA ASN A 23 3.59 -2.54 -13.66
C ASN A 23 3.77 -1.02 -13.92
N ARG A 24 3.57 -0.58 -15.17
CA ARG A 24 3.63 0.84 -15.56
C ARG A 24 2.59 1.73 -14.85
N HIS A 25 1.50 1.14 -14.34
CA HIS A 25 0.46 1.83 -13.57
C HIS A 25 0.74 1.79 -12.06
N GLN A 26 1.90 1.25 -11.67
CA GLN A 26 2.33 1.10 -10.29
C GLN A 26 1.49 0.10 -9.47
N ASP A 27 0.83 -0.86 -10.12
CA ASP A 27 0.18 -1.97 -9.46
C ASP A 27 1.17 -3.12 -9.29
N TYR A 28 1.21 -3.72 -8.10
CA TYR A 28 2.05 -4.88 -7.81
C TYR A 28 1.29 -6.14 -8.22
N MET A 29 1.70 -6.77 -9.32
CA MET A 29 0.93 -7.85 -9.93
C MET A 29 1.82 -8.87 -10.64
N PRO A 30 1.32 -10.10 -10.88
CA PRO A 30 2.01 -11.10 -11.69
C PRO A 30 2.27 -10.57 -13.11
N GLN A 31 3.49 -10.80 -13.58
CA GLN A 31 3.94 -10.38 -14.91
C GLN A 31 4.86 -11.46 -15.51
N ARG A 32 4.95 -11.46 -16.84
CA ARG A 32 5.99 -12.19 -17.56
C ARG A 32 7.02 -11.19 -18.07
N ILE A 33 8.27 -11.40 -17.70
CA ILE A 33 9.36 -10.52 -18.12
C ILE A 33 10.33 -11.33 -18.97
N PRO A 34 10.57 -10.97 -20.24
CA PRO A 34 11.58 -11.61 -21.08
C PRO A 34 12.97 -11.56 -20.42
N MET A 35 13.71 -12.66 -20.52
CA MET A 35 15.04 -12.77 -19.91
C MET A 35 15.99 -11.67 -20.37
N ASN A 36 15.96 -11.30 -21.65
CA ASN A 36 16.79 -10.24 -22.19
C ASN A 36 16.47 -8.85 -21.63
N VAL A 37 15.20 -8.60 -21.24
CA VAL A 37 14.77 -7.33 -20.61
C VAL A 37 15.28 -7.27 -19.17
N LEU A 38 15.10 -8.36 -18.41
CA LEU A 38 15.58 -8.46 -17.04
C LEU A 38 17.12 -8.37 -16.99
N TYR A 39 17.80 -9.06 -17.91
CA TYR A 39 19.25 -9.04 -18.04
C TYR A 39 19.79 -7.63 -18.36
N LYS A 40 19.18 -6.91 -19.31
CA LYS A 40 19.55 -5.52 -19.62
C LYS A 40 19.33 -4.59 -18.44
N ALA A 41 18.22 -4.73 -17.72
CA ALA A 41 17.97 -3.96 -16.50
C ALA A 41 19.01 -4.25 -15.42
N PHE A 42 19.39 -5.53 -15.28
CA PHE A 42 20.41 -5.98 -14.35
C PHE A 42 21.80 -5.38 -14.64
N ILE A 43 22.24 -5.46 -15.90
CA ILE A 43 23.57 -4.92 -16.30
C ILE A 43 23.60 -3.40 -16.16
N ARG A 44 22.56 -2.68 -16.55
CA ARG A 44 22.52 -1.22 -16.41
C ARG A 44 22.65 -0.75 -14.98
N ASN A 45 22.12 -1.52 -14.03
CA ASN A 45 22.14 -1.18 -12.61
C ASN A 45 23.37 -1.76 -11.87
N ARG A 46 24.26 -2.53 -12.55
CA ARG A 46 25.45 -3.12 -11.94
C ARG A 46 26.43 -2.06 -11.39
N ILE A 47 26.33 -0.83 -11.85
CA ILE A 47 27.24 0.28 -11.51
C ILE A 47 27.05 0.75 -10.06
N GLU A 48 25.94 0.42 -9.38
CA GLU A 48 25.61 1.04 -8.09
C GLU A 48 25.48 0.09 -6.88
N HIS A 49 26.05 -1.09 -6.89
CA HIS A 49 26.10 -2.01 -5.73
C HIS A 49 24.74 -2.33 -5.03
N PHE A 50 23.59 -2.19 -5.71
CA PHE A 50 22.27 -2.24 -5.09
C PHE A 50 21.48 -3.53 -5.30
N PHE A 51 22.04 -4.54 -5.99
CA PHE A 51 21.36 -5.81 -6.16
C PHE A 51 21.69 -6.76 -5.02
N LYS A 52 20.70 -7.09 -4.24
CA LYS A 52 20.78 -8.22 -3.31
C LYS A 52 19.80 -9.29 -3.78
N PHE A 53 20.30 -10.47 -4.08
CA PHE A 53 19.49 -11.66 -4.29
C PHE A 53 19.24 -12.32 -2.94
N TYR A 54 17.98 -12.53 -2.64
CA TYR A 54 17.57 -13.35 -1.51
C TYR A 54 16.95 -14.63 -2.06
N PRO A 55 17.66 -15.79 -2.01
CA PRO A 55 17.03 -17.05 -2.38
C PRO A 55 15.91 -17.33 -1.39
N LEU A 56 14.69 -17.48 -1.91
CA LEU A 56 13.55 -17.89 -1.10
C LEU A 56 13.42 -19.41 -1.18
N LYS A 57 13.32 -20.05 -0.02
CA LYS A 57 13.00 -21.48 0.03
C LYS A 57 11.49 -21.64 -0.19
N VAL A 58 11.11 -22.41 -1.22
CA VAL A 58 9.73 -22.83 -1.38
C VAL A 58 9.39 -23.76 -0.21
N VAL A 59 8.43 -23.38 0.60
CA VAL A 59 7.86 -24.25 1.63
C VAL A 59 6.77 -25.06 0.95
N GLU A 60 6.99 -26.36 0.76
CA GLU A 60 6.10 -27.27 0.00
C GLU A 60 4.72 -27.43 0.63
N SER A 61 4.56 -27.11 1.89
CA SER A 61 3.27 -27.10 2.57
C SER A 61 3.18 -25.95 3.53
N TYR A 62 2.70 -24.79 3.05
CA TYR A 62 2.16 -23.79 3.94
C TYR A 62 0.68 -24.17 4.17
N HIS A 63 0.43 -24.86 5.26
CA HIS A 63 -0.91 -24.83 5.81
C HIS A 63 -1.11 -23.39 6.26
N PHE A 64 -1.91 -22.63 5.51
CA PHE A 64 -2.53 -21.44 6.08
C PHE A 64 -3.35 -21.96 7.24
N ASP A 65 -2.81 -21.90 8.43
CA ASP A 65 -3.59 -22.04 9.63
C ASP A 65 -4.79 -21.14 9.47
N ALA A 66 -5.97 -21.67 9.75
CA ALA A 66 -7.21 -20.90 9.67
C ALA A 66 -6.97 -19.54 10.32
N PHE A 67 -7.40 -18.48 9.65
CA PHE A 67 -7.21 -17.10 10.13
C PHE A 67 -7.44 -17.04 11.64
N ASP A 68 -6.39 -16.76 12.41
CA ASP A 68 -6.53 -16.56 13.85
C ASP A 68 -7.29 -15.25 14.08
N VAL A 69 -8.61 -15.36 14.15
CA VAL A 69 -9.52 -14.24 14.40
C VAL A 69 -9.12 -13.47 15.66
N HIS A 70 -8.65 -14.18 16.70
CA HIS A 70 -8.20 -13.54 17.93
C HIS A 70 -6.92 -12.72 17.70
N GLN A 71 -6.02 -13.20 16.85
CA GLN A 71 -4.82 -12.43 16.50
C GLN A 71 -5.21 -11.19 15.71
N ILE A 72 -6.09 -11.31 14.72
CA ILE A 72 -6.56 -10.16 13.92
C ILE A 72 -7.22 -9.11 14.83
N LYS A 73 -8.08 -9.53 15.75
CA LYS A 73 -8.70 -8.61 16.73
C LYS A 73 -7.65 -7.89 17.59
N ARG A 74 -6.63 -8.62 18.07
CA ARG A 74 -5.52 -8.02 18.82
C ARG A 74 -4.72 -7.02 17.99
N ASP A 75 -4.46 -7.34 16.72
CA ASP A 75 -3.71 -6.47 15.81
C ASP A 75 -4.50 -5.18 15.51
N ILE A 76 -5.82 -5.27 15.33
CA ILE A 76 -6.70 -4.11 15.19
C ILE A 76 -6.65 -3.25 16.46
N ASP A 77 -6.74 -3.85 17.65
CA ASP A 77 -6.66 -3.12 18.91
C ASP A 77 -5.30 -2.43 19.07
N GLN A 78 -4.21 -3.10 18.73
CA GLN A 78 -2.88 -2.50 18.76
C GLN A 78 -2.72 -1.36 17.75
N TYR A 79 -3.39 -1.46 16.60
CA TYR A 79 -3.39 -0.39 15.61
C TYR A 79 -4.16 0.83 16.12
N LEU A 80 -5.34 0.64 16.69
CA LEU A 80 -6.19 1.72 17.19
C LEU A 80 -5.62 2.36 18.45
N ASN A 81 -4.95 1.58 19.31
CA ASN A 81 -4.38 2.00 20.60
C ASN A 81 -2.87 1.72 20.69
N PRO A 82 -2.05 2.33 19.82
CA PRO A 82 -0.63 2.01 19.75
C PRO A 82 0.13 2.51 20.99
N LYS A 83 0.98 1.65 21.53
CA LYS A 83 1.90 2.00 22.65
C LYS A 83 3.06 2.91 22.21
N GLN A 84 3.40 2.92 20.92
CA GLN A 84 4.53 3.67 20.35
C GLN A 84 4.03 4.73 19.37
N ASP A 85 4.64 5.91 19.35
CA ASP A 85 4.23 7.05 18.54
C ASP A 85 4.46 6.89 17.02
N ASN A 86 5.21 5.89 16.62
CA ASN A 86 5.50 5.59 15.21
C ASN A 86 4.74 4.36 14.68
N LYS A 87 3.77 3.83 15.43
CA LYS A 87 2.98 2.65 15.06
C LYS A 87 1.49 2.96 15.01
N GLY A 88 0.77 2.10 14.28
CA GLY A 88 -0.68 2.14 14.19
C GLY A 88 -1.22 3.52 13.82
N TYR A 89 -2.33 3.91 14.44
CA TYR A 89 -2.99 5.18 14.20
C TYR A 89 -2.10 6.41 14.47
N LYS A 90 -1.20 6.35 15.45
CA LYS A 90 -0.25 7.44 15.72
C LYS A 90 0.73 7.69 14.56
N ALA A 91 1.09 6.64 13.80
CA ALA A 91 1.89 6.80 12.59
C ALA A 91 1.12 7.59 11.50
N PHE A 92 -0.20 7.39 11.40
CA PHE A 92 -1.05 8.16 10.52
C PHE A 92 -1.12 9.64 10.94
N GLU A 93 -1.30 9.92 12.22
CA GLU A 93 -1.27 11.29 12.76
C GLU A 93 0.08 11.98 12.53
N LYS A 94 1.18 11.23 12.60
CA LYS A 94 2.51 11.74 12.22
C LYS A 94 2.59 12.09 10.73
N LEU A 95 2.02 11.25 9.86
CA LEU A 95 1.93 11.53 8.44
C LEU A 95 1.17 12.86 8.20
N LYS A 96 0.02 13.05 8.82
CA LYS A 96 -0.76 14.29 8.70
C LYS A 96 0.06 15.51 9.09
N ARG A 97 0.77 15.46 10.22
CA ARG A 97 1.65 16.55 10.65
C ARG A 97 2.78 16.83 9.66
N ASN A 98 3.42 15.80 9.12
CA ASN A 98 4.48 15.95 8.13
C ASN A 98 3.96 16.59 6.83
N VAL A 99 2.74 16.20 6.40
CA VAL A 99 2.10 16.80 5.22
C VAL A 99 1.80 18.27 5.46
N LEU A 100 1.25 18.63 6.63
CA LEU A 100 0.96 20.03 7.00
C LEU A 100 2.25 20.87 6.96
N GLN A 101 3.30 20.45 7.64
CA GLN A 101 4.58 21.15 7.65
C GLN A 101 5.18 21.28 6.25
N GLY A 102 5.14 20.19 5.45
CA GLY A 102 5.66 20.22 4.08
C GLY A 102 4.90 21.19 3.18
N GLY A 103 3.57 21.25 3.31
CA GLY A 103 2.74 22.15 2.52
C GLY A 103 2.91 23.62 2.89
N GLU A 104 3.00 23.95 4.18
CA GLU A 104 3.31 25.31 4.65
C GLU A 104 4.64 25.84 4.09
N MET A 105 5.63 24.94 3.98
CA MET A 105 6.94 25.24 3.40
C MET A 105 6.97 25.12 1.86
N LYS A 106 5.84 24.81 1.22
CA LYS A 106 5.73 24.51 -0.22
C LYS A 106 6.68 23.42 -0.73
N ASN A 107 7.07 22.51 0.15
CA ASN A 107 7.91 21.35 -0.19
C ASN A 107 7.10 20.27 -0.91
N ASP A 108 7.80 19.33 -1.53
CA ASP A 108 7.18 18.13 -2.07
C ASP A 108 6.67 17.23 -0.95
N ILE A 109 5.42 16.79 -1.12
CA ILE A 109 4.81 15.79 -0.24
C ILE A 109 5.25 14.40 -0.70
N ASP A 110 5.69 13.55 0.24
CA ASP A 110 6.14 12.19 -0.05
C ASP A 110 4.98 11.29 -0.53
N LEU A 111 5.05 10.90 -1.79
CA LEU A 111 4.05 10.05 -2.44
C LEU A 111 3.98 8.63 -1.88
N ARG A 112 5.06 8.13 -1.25
CA ARG A 112 5.12 6.74 -0.74
C ARG A 112 4.06 6.49 0.33
N SER A 113 3.85 7.45 1.20
CA SER A 113 2.85 7.34 2.26
C SER A 113 1.43 7.26 1.71
N PHE A 114 1.10 8.05 0.70
CA PHE A 114 -0.22 8.02 0.05
C PHE A 114 -0.44 6.75 -0.76
N ARG A 115 0.61 6.21 -1.35
CA ARG A 115 0.56 4.91 -1.99
C ARG A 115 0.24 3.81 -0.98
N THR A 116 0.92 3.81 0.19
CA THR A 116 0.64 2.85 1.26
C THR A 116 -0.81 2.94 1.74
N LEU A 117 -1.39 4.15 1.86
CA LEU A 117 -2.80 4.32 2.21
C LEU A 117 -3.72 3.69 1.16
N ARG A 118 -3.46 3.93 -0.13
CA ARG A 118 -4.22 3.33 -1.23
C ARG A 118 -4.13 1.82 -1.22
N ASP A 119 -2.92 1.27 -1.11
CA ASP A 119 -2.69 -0.17 -1.15
C ASP A 119 -3.34 -0.86 0.07
N ARG A 120 -3.31 -0.24 1.24
CA ARG A 120 -4.02 -0.70 2.43
C ARG A 120 -5.54 -0.72 2.23
N SER A 121 -6.10 0.31 1.61
CA SER A 121 -7.54 0.35 1.30
C SER A 121 -7.94 -0.74 0.30
N GLN A 122 -7.05 -1.14 -0.63
CA GLN A 122 -7.28 -2.30 -1.49
C GLN A 122 -7.27 -3.62 -0.70
N ILE A 123 -6.40 -3.76 0.29
CA ILE A 123 -6.38 -4.94 1.17
C ILE A 123 -7.69 -5.04 1.95
N PHE A 124 -8.23 -3.95 2.48
CA PHE A 124 -9.53 -3.96 3.14
C PHE A 124 -10.65 -4.46 2.23
N LEU A 125 -10.67 -4.06 0.96
CA LEU A 125 -11.62 -4.60 -0.02
C LEU A 125 -11.42 -6.10 -0.31
N LEU A 126 -10.20 -6.62 -0.23
CA LEU A 126 -9.96 -8.05 -0.38
C LEU A 126 -10.46 -8.83 0.84
N ILE A 127 -10.26 -8.30 2.03
CA ILE A 127 -10.71 -8.93 3.29
C ILE A 127 -12.23 -9.14 3.29
N GLN A 128 -13.01 -8.18 2.75
CA GLN A 128 -14.47 -8.32 2.68
C GLN A 128 -14.94 -9.59 1.95
N LYS A 129 -14.14 -10.11 0.99
CA LYS A 129 -14.50 -11.33 0.26
C LYS A 129 -14.51 -12.58 1.13
N TYR A 130 -13.83 -12.53 2.26
CA TYR A 130 -13.73 -13.63 3.21
C TYR A 130 -14.74 -13.51 4.37
N PHE A 131 -15.37 -12.36 4.52
CA PHE A 131 -16.32 -12.08 5.57
C PHE A 131 -17.67 -11.66 4.96
N GLN A 132 -18.76 -12.17 5.51
CA GLN A 132 -20.11 -11.71 5.15
C GLN A 132 -20.34 -10.34 5.79
N VAL A 133 -20.05 -9.28 5.03
CA VAL A 133 -20.22 -7.91 5.51
C VAL A 133 -21.47 -7.25 4.91
N SER A 134 -22.02 -6.26 5.61
CA SER A 134 -23.20 -5.54 5.14
C SER A 134 -22.91 -4.71 3.87
N SER A 135 -23.96 -4.37 3.12
CA SER A 135 -23.84 -3.49 1.95
C SER A 135 -23.29 -2.11 2.31
N GLU A 136 -23.65 -1.59 3.49
CA GLU A 136 -23.16 -0.31 4.01
C GLU A 136 -21.67 -0.36 4.31
N PHE A 137 -21.19 -1.47 4.88
CA PHE A 137 -19.76 -1.66 5.11
C PHE A 137 -18.99 -1.76 3.79
N ASN A 138 -19.55 -2.47 2.81
CA ASN A 138 -18.98 -2.53 1.47
C ASN A 138 -18.86 -1.13 0.84
N GLN A 139 -19.88 -0.30 0.96
CA GLN A 139 -19.85 1.07 0.45
C GLN A 139 -18.77 1.89 1.15
N LEU A 140 -18.64 1.79 2.48
CA LEU A 140 -17.61 2.47 3.25
C LEU A 140 -16.18 2.09 2.76
N LEU A 141 -15.94 0.81 2.46
CA LEU A 141 -14.67 0.34 1.92
C LEU A 141 -14.37 0.92 0.53
N TYR A 142 -15.38 0.95 -0.34
CA TYR A 142 -15.26 1.56 -1.67
C TYR A 142 -14.98 3.06 -1.60
N ASP A 143 -15.72 3.78 -0.78
CA ASP A 143 -15.58 5.23 -0.60
C ASP A 143 -14.17 5.57 -0.07
N ASN A 144 -13.68 4.79 0.90
CA ASN A 144 -12.33 4.95 1.42
C ASN A 144 -11.27 4.74 0.32
N LEU A 145 -11.41 3.69 -0.49
CA LEU A 145 -10.47 3.44 -1.59
C LEU A 145 -10.49 4.56 -2.63
N GLN A 146 -11.69 5.02 -3.03
CA GLN A 146 -11.81 6.12 -3.99
C GLN A 146 -11.21 7.41 -3.44
N LEU A 147 -11.43 7.70 -2.16
CA LEU A 147 -10.85 8.86 -1.51
C LEU A 147 -9.32 8.80 -1.46
N CYS A 148 -8.75 7.62 -1.13
CA CYS A 148 -7.30 7.41 -1.14
C CYS A 148 -6.71 7.59 -2.56
N ARG A 149 -7.36 7.03 -3.59
CA ARG A 149 -6.94 7.18 -5.01
C ARG A 149 -6.98 8.63 -5.46
N ASN A 150 -8.06 9.33 -5.17
CA ASN A 150 -8.23 10.73 -5.53
C ASN A 150 -7.19 11.60 -4.83
N THR A 151 -6.95 11.36 -3.54
CA THR A 151 -5.96 12.09 -2.75
C THR A 151 -4.56 11.90 -3.32
N PHE A 152 -4.19 10.65 -3.68
CA PHE A 152 -2.92 10.38 -4.34
C PHE A 152 -2.74 11.20 -5.62
N GLY A 153 -3.77 11.28 -6.48
CA GLY A 153 -3.75 12.12 -7.69
C GLY A 153 -3.62 13.61 -7.39
N ILE A 154 -4.29 14.09 -6.33
CA ILE A 154 -4.19 15.50 -5.89
C ILE A 154 -2.77 15.81 -5.39
N VAL A 155 -2.14 14.90 -4.64
CA VAL A 155 -0.75 15.07 -4.17
C VAL A 155 0.23 15.17 -5.32
N ILE A 156 0.08 14.36 -6.37
CA ILE A 156 0.90 14.48 -7.58
C ILE A 156 0.75 15.87 -8.20
N LYS A 157 -0.50 16.34 -8.36
CA LYS A 157 -0.77 17.69 -8.89
C LYS A 157 -0.17 18.78 -8.02
N TYR A 158 -0.35 18.68 -6.70
CA TYR A 158 0.22 19.64 -5.75
C TYR A 158 1.75 19.71 -5.87
N ASN A 159 2.42 18.56 -5.94
CA ASN A 159 3.89 18.54 -6.09
C ASN A 159 4.37 19.23 -7.37
N MET A 160 3.56 19.25 -8.43
CA MET A 160 3.87 19.93 -9.68
C MET A 160 3.56 21.44 -9.65
N THR A 161 2.48 21.85 -8.96
CA THR A 161 1.93 23.20 -9.06
C THR A 161 2.12 24.05 -7.81
N LYS A 162 2.29 23.40 -6.64
CA LYS A 162 2.28 24.05 -5.31
C LYS A 162 1.05 24.88 -5.01
N ASP A 163 -0.09 24.48 -5.59
CA ASP A 163 -1.36 25.17 -5.43
C ASP A 163 -1.93 24.96 -4.02
N ASN A 164 -2.17 26.06 -3.33
CA ASN A 164 -2.70 26.05 -1.96
C ASN A 164 -4.11 25.43 -1.85
N VAL A 165 -4.94 25.54 -2.89
CA VAL A 165 -6.28 24.92 -2.91
C VAL A 165 -6.14 23.39 -2.91
N LEU A 166 -5.21 22.86 -3.70
CA LEU A 166 -4.91 21.42 -3.69
C LEU A 166 -4.36 20.97 -2.34
N PHE A 167 -3.53 21.78 -1.71
CA PHE A 167 -3.00 21.48 -0.38
C PHE A 167 -4.09 21.40 0.69
N GLN A 168 -5.00 22.36 0.74
CA GLN A 168 -6.15 22.33 1.64
C GLN A 168 -6.99 21.06 1.44
N ARG A 169 -7.26 20.72 0.18
CA ARG A 169 -8.01 19.51 -0.17
C ARG A 169 -7.31 18.23 0.25
N ILE A 170 -5.96 18.16 0.20
CA ILE A 170 -5.19 17.02 0.71
C ILE A 170 -5.44 16.86 2.21
N ASN A 171 -5.40 17.95 2.98
CA ASN A 171 -5.61 17.92 4.42
C ASN A 171 -7.03 17.49 4.81
N GLU A 172 -8.04 18.01 4.12
CA GLU A 172 -9.43 17.60 4.31
C GLU A 172 -9.61 16.10 4.03
N ASN A 173 -9.06 15.63 2.92
CA ASN A 173 -9.12 14.21 2.55
C ASN A 173 -8.39 13.33 3.54
N LEU A 174 -7.21 13.73 4.05
CA LEU A 174 -6.50 12.96 5.06
C LEU A 174 -7.30 12.82 6.36
N ASN A 175 -8.02 13.86 6.77
CA ASN A 175 -8.91 13.79 7.92
C ASN A 175 -10.07 12.81 7.67
N ALA A 176 -10.69 12.86 6.50
CA ALA A 176 -11.76 11.95 6.12
C ALA A 176 -11.28 10.49 6.03
N ILE A 177 -10.13 10.23 5.40
CA ILE A 177 -9.51 8.91 5.33
C ILE A 177 -9.27 8.36 6.73
N SER A 178 -8.69 9.17 7.63
CA SER A 178 -8.43 8.79 9.01
C SER A 178 -9.69 8.33 9.75
N GLN A 179 -10.78 9.08 9.62
CA GLN A 179 -12.06 8.74 10.23
C GLN A 179 -12.68 7.47 9.64
N MET A 180 -12.60 7.33 8.32
CA MET A 180 -13.11 6.14 7.63
C MET A 180 -12.32 4.89 8.03
N GLU A 181 -10.99 4.94 8.12
CA GLU A 181 -10.18 3.81 8.55
C GLU A 181 -10.51 3.33 9.96
N ILE A 182 -10.70 4.25 10.90
CA ILE A 182 -11.13 3.90 12.26
C ILE A 182 -12.47 3.16 12.22
N LYS A 183 -13.45 3.68 11.47
CA LYS A 183 -14.76 3.03 11.32
C LYS A 183 -14.64 1.65 10.69
N ILE A 184 -13.83 1.52 9.63
CA ILE A 184 -13.58 0.23 8.95
C ILE A 184 -13.00 -0.79 9.94
N LEU A 185 -11.97 -0.41 10.70
CA LEU A 185 -11.31 -1.32 11.63
C LEU A 185 -12.22 -1.74 12.79
N ILE A 186 -13.04 -0.82 13.31
CA ILE A 186 -14.03 -1.14 14.35
C ILE A 186 -15.07 -2.13 13.80
N GLN A 187 -15.67 -1.83 12.65
CA GLN A 187 -16.67 -2.71 12.04
C GLN A 187 -16.09 -4.07 11.63
N LEU A 188 -14.84 -4.09 11.14
CA LEU A 188 -14.16 -5.35 10.85
C LEU A 188 -13.95 -6.17 12.12
N LYS A 189 -13.54 -5.55 13.22
CA LYS A 189 -13.36 -6.21 14.51
C LYS A 189 -14.66 -6.79 15.05
N ASP A 190 -15.77 -6.09 14.86
CA ASP A 190 -17.11 -6.53 15.31
C ASP A 190 -17.67 -7.66 14.45
N ALA A 191 -17.30 -7.70 13.16
CA ALA A 191 -17.70 -8.75 12.22
C ALA A 191 -16.91 -10.07 12.35
N LEU A 192 -15.75 -10.02 12.99
CA LEU A 192 -14.88 -11.16 13.26
C LEU A 192 -15.32 -11.90 14.55
#